data_5711cf84c67b7d1181f2db502333daed
#
_entry.id   5711cf84c67b7d1181f2db502333daed
#
_cell.length_a   1.000
_cell.length_b   1.000
_cell.length_c   1.000
_cell.angle_alpha   90.00
_cell.angle_beta   90.00
_cell.angle_gamma   90.00
#
_symmetry.space_group_name_H-M   'P 1'
#
loop_
_entity.id
_entity.type
_entity.pdbx_description
1 polymer ?
#
loop_
_entity_poly.entity_id
_entity_poly.type
_entity_poly.pdbx_seq_one_letter_code
_entity_poly.pdbx_strand_id
1 'polypeptide(L)'
;MQLAKVIGSLVSTQKSPSLIGKKLLLVQLVNADGKHPDEDRLREEVAVDSVGAGEGETVLICRGASARWVFGEPNEAIDLAVVAIGGAIMGPGSRRSVRA
;
A
#
# COMPACT_ATOMS: atom_id res chain seq x y z
N MET A 1 3.01 2.18 -10.16
CA MET A 1 2.96 1.31 -8.96
C MET A 1 4.25 1.36 -8.20
N GLN A 2 4.17 1.18 -6.91
CA GLN A 2 5.33 1.24 -6.02
C GLN A 2 5.22 0.17 -4.95
N LEU A 3 6.37 -0.28 -4.44
CA LEU A 3 6.41 -1.17 -3.29
C LEU A 3 6.31 -0.35 -2.00
N ALA A 4 5.60 -0.90 -1.02
CA ALA A 4 5.48 -0.29 0.29
C ALA A 4 5.34 -1.37 1.35
N LYS A 5 5.63 -1.01 2.59
CA LYS A 5 5.41 -1.88 3.74
C LYS A 5 4.26 -1.34 4.55
N VAL A 6 3.36 -2.22 4.96
CA VAL A 6 2.28 -1.87 5.88
C VAL A 6 2.85 -1.79 7.29
N ILE A 7 2.78 -0.61 7.91
CA ILE A 7 3.30 -0.37 9.25
C ILE A 7 2.20 -0.25 10.30
N GLY A 8 0.95 -0.19 9.89
CA GLY A 8 -0.16 -0.14 10.80
C GLY A 8 -1.47 0.08 10.06
N SER A 9 -2.53 0.23 10.80
CA SER A 9 -3.84 0.59 10.26
C SER A 9 -4.34 1.88 10.92
N LEU A 10 -5.07 2.65 10.15
CA LEU A 10 -5.63 3.90 10.64
C LEU A 10 -7.07 3.65 11.09
N VAL A 11 -7.34 3.99 12.34
CA VAL A 11 -8.70 3.98 12.89
C VAL A 11 -9.22 5.41 12.88
N SER A 12 -10.27 5.66 12.12
CA SER A 12 -10.86 6.98 12.00
C SER A 12 -12.17 7.05 12.77
N THR A 13 -12.35 8.11 13.55
CA THR A 13 -13.60 8.37 14.26
C THR A 13 -14.69 8.91 13.33
N GLN A 14 -14.27 9.62 12.28
CA GLN A 14 -15.15 10.13 11.23
C GLN A 14 -14.44 10.05 9.90
N LYS A 15 -15.17 9.72 8.85
CA LYS A 15 -14.63 9.69 7.50
C LYS A 15 -15.73 9.89 6.46
N SER A 16 -15.32 10.28 5.26
CA SER A 16 -16.21 10.46 4.13
C SER A 16 -17.09 9.21 3.92
N PRO A 17 -18.37 9.38 3.59
CA PRO A 17 -19.24 8.23 3.28
C PRO A 17 -18.66 7.28 2.24
N SER A 18 -17.88 7.79 1.29
CA SER A 18 -17.24 6.97 0.25
C SER A 18 -16.14 6.05 0.79
N LEU A 19 -15.68 6.27 2.03
CA LEU A 19 -14.66 5.45 2.68
C LEU A 19 -15.24 4.51 3.74
N ILE A 20 -16.54 4.61 4.04
CA ILE A 20 -17.17 3.74 5.03
C ILE A 20 -17.05 2.28 4.60
N GLY A 21 -16.66 1.41 5.52
CA GLY A 21 -16.44 0.00 5.25
C GLY A 21 -15.10 -0.33 4.61
N LYS A 22 -14.32 0.68 4.25
CA LYS A 22 -12.99 0.47 3.66
C LYS A 22 -11.91 0.54 4.72
N LYS A 23 -10.95 -0.36 4.63
CA LYS A 23 -9.82 -0.41 5.54
C LYS A 23 -8.76 0.57 5.09
N LEU A 24 -8.25 1.37 6.02
CA LEU A 24 -7.17 2.32 5.78
C LEU A 24 -5.90 1.81 6.43
N LEU A 25 -4.82 1.78 5.66
CA LEU A 25 -3.53 1.29 6.10
C LEU A 25 -2.50 2.41 6.09
N LEU A 26 -1.61 2.36 7.08
CA LEU A 26 -0.44 3.22 7.12
C LEU A 26 0.70 2.45 6.45
N VAL A 27 1.30 3.05 5.43
CA VAL A 27 2.32 2.40 4.61
C VAL A 27 3.55 3.28 4.46
N GLN A 28 4.71 2.66 4.27
CA GLN A 28 5.96 3.33 3.95
C GLN A 28 6.54 2.76 2.67
N LEU A 29 7.04 3.63 1.78
CA LEU A 29 7.73 3.19 0.57
C LEU A 29 8.99 2.41 0.91
N VAL A 30 9.22 1.34 0.17
CA VAL A 30 10.44 0.54 0.30
C VAL A 30 10.99 0.19 -1.08
N ASN A 31 12.29 -0.14 -1.12
CA ASN A 31 12.93 -0.70 -2.30
C ASN A 31 12.66 -2.21 -2.38
N ALA A 32 13.08 -2.83 -3.48
CA ALA A 32 12.92 -4.26 -3.69
C ALA A 32 13.64 -5.12 -2.63
N ASP A 33 14.62 -4.57 -1.93
CA ASP A 33 15.31 -5.24 -0.83
C ASP A 33 14.62 -5.06 0.52
N GLY A 34 13.48 -4.38 0.54
CA GLY A 34 12.72 -4.11 1.75
C GLY A 34 13.18 -2.89 2.53
N LYS A 35 14.16 -2.16 2.02
CA LYS A 35 14.68 -0.96 2.67
C LYS A 35 14.03 0.29 2.14
N HIS A 36 14.01 1.34 2.95
CA HIS A 36 13.47 2.62 2.55
C HIS A 36 14.39 3.31 1.55
N PRO A 37 13.85 3.93 0.49
CA PRO A 37 14.66 4.60 -0.53
C PRO A 37 15.39 5.84 0.00
N ASP A 38 14.92 6.41 1.10
CA ASP A 38 15.53 7.58 1.73
C ASP A 38 15.41 7.41 3.23
N GLU A 39 16.51 7.04 3.88
CA GLU A 39 16.53 6.79 5.32
C GLU A 39 16.28 8.05 6.15
N ASP A 40 16.59 9.22 5.61
CA ASP A 40 16.38 10.49 6.32
C ASP A 40 14.97 11.03 6.19
N ARG A 41 14.16 10.43 5.31
CA ARG A 41 12.82 10.91 4.99
C ARG A 41 11.81 9.78 4.91
N LEU A 42 11.68 9.05 5.99
CA LEU A 42 10.66 8.02 6.08
C LEU A 42 9.29 8.67 5.98
N ARG A 43 8.63 8.47 4.85
CA ARG A 43 7.29 8.98 4.63
C ARG A 43 6.26 7.93 4.92
N GLU A 44 5.38 8.26 5.81
CA GLU A 44 4.20 7.48 6.06
C GLU A 44 3.04 8.03 5.23
N GLU A 45 2.33 7.15 4.57
CA GLU A 45 1.18 7.52 3.76
C GLU A 45 0.00 6.62 4.11
N VAL A 46 -1.19 7.13 3.89
CA VAL A 46 -2.42 6.36 4.13
C VAL A 46 -2.94 5.84 2.80
N ALA A 47 -3.14 4.53 2.72
CA ALA A 47 -3.67 3.86 1.54
C ALA A 47 -4.95 3.11 1.88
N VAL A 48 -5.87 3.06 0.93
CA VAL A 48 -7.04 2.19 1.04
C VAL A 48 -6.64 0.77 0.68
N ASP A 49 -7.09 -0.21 1.46
CA ASP A 49 -6.81 -1.61 1.21
C ASP A 49 -7.91 -2.25 0.36
N SER A 50 -7.52 -2.96 -0.68
CA SER A 50 -8.46 -3.71 -1.53
C SER A 50 -8.20 -5.22 -1.53
N VAL A 51 -7.18 -5.69 -0.80
CA VAL A 51 -6.75 -7.10 -0.86
C VAL A 51 -6.63 -7.79 0.49
N GLY A 52 -6.87 -7.09 1.58
CA GLY A 52 -6.79 -7.67 2.92
C GLY A 52 -5.38 -7.72 3.47
N ALA A 53 -4.54 -6.75 3.15
CA ALA A 53 -3.17 -6.68 3.66
C ALA A 53 -3.14 -6.40 5.17
N GLY A 54 -2.11 -6.91 5.83
CA GLY A 54 -1.89 -6.73 7.26
C GLY A 54 -0.55 -6.09 7.58
N GLU A 55 -0.39 -5.69 8.82
CA GLU A 55 0.84 -5.09 9.31
C GLU A 55 2.04 -6.01 9.07
N GLY A 56 3.14 -5.43 8.63
CA GLY A 56 4.37 -6.14 8.33
C GLY A 56 4.46 -6.67 6.90
N GLU A 57 3.36 -6.67 6.15
CA GLU A 57 3.38 -7.16 4.78
C GLU A 57 3.93 -6.13 3.81
N THR A 58 4.63 -6.60 2.78
CA THR A 58 5.05 -5.79 1.66
C THR A 58 3.97 -5.84 0.60
N VAL A 59 3.59 -4.69 0.08
CA VAL A 59 2.44 -4.54 -0.81
C VAL A 59 2.82 -3.73 -2.04
N LEU A 60 2.00 -3.85 -3.08
CA LEU A 60 2.02 -2.93 -4.22
C LEU A 60 0.94 -1.88 -4.02
N ILE A 61 1.32 -0.63 -4.22
CA ILE A 61 0.38 0.49 -4.17
C ILE A 61 0.30 1.17 -5.53
N CYS A 62 -0.86 1.73 -5.81
CA CYS A 62 -1.08 2.58 -6.97
C CYS A 62 -1.63 3.94 -6.52
N ARG A 63 -1.45 4.94 -7.37
CA ARG A 63 -1.81 6.34 -7.09
C ARG A 63 -2.72 6.91 -8.16
N GLY A 64 -3.37 8.01 -7.80
CA GLY A 64 -4.12 8.82 -8.74
C GLY A 64 -5.33 8.11 -9.34
N ALA A 65 -5.50 8.22 -10.64
CA ALA A 65 -6.66 7.66 -11.34
C ALA A 65 -6.80 6.16 -11.15
N SER A 66 -5.70 5.41 -11.15
CA SER A 66 -5.73 3.96 -10.93
C SER A 66 -6.26 3.62 -9.54
N ALA A 67 -5.89 4.39 -8.53
CA ALA A 67 -6.37 4.18 -7.17
C ALA A 67 -7.87 4.46 -7.05
N ARG A 68 -8.38 5.47 -7.74
CA ARG A 68 -9.79 5.82 -7.70
C ARG A 68 -10.71 4.72 -8.19
N TRP A 69 -10.22 3.86 -9.09
CA TRP A 69 -11.00 2.79 -9.70
C TRP A 69 -10.80 1.43 -9.05
N VAL A 70 -10.04 1.35 -7.96
CA VAL A 70 -9.66 0.06 -7.37
C VAL A 70 -10.86 -0.80 -6.94
N PHE A 71 -11.98 -0.19 -6.61
CA PHE A 71 -13.20 -0.90 -6.23
C PHE A 71 -14.21 -1.04 -7.37
N GLY A 72 -13.79 -0.81 -8.62
CA GLY A 72 -14.65 -0.95 -9.79
C GLY A 72 -15.54 0.25 -10.10
N GLU A 73 -15.60 1.22 -9.19
CA GLU A 73 -16.32 2.48 -9.38
C GLU A 73 -15.37 3.63 -9.01
N PRO A 74 -15.47 4.79 -9.67
CA PRO A 74 -14.60 5.90 -9.33
C PRO A 74 -14.90 6.40 -7.91
N ASN A 75 -13.85 6.63 -7.14
CA ASN A 75 -13.95 7.16 -5.79
C ASN A 75 -12.91 8.26 -5.62
N GLU A 76 -13.36 9.50 -5.64
CA GLU A 76 -12.49 10.67 -5.58
C GLU A 76 -11.80 10.86 -4.22
N ALA A 77 -12.28 10.19 -3.19
CA ALA A 77 -11.63 10.23 -1.87
C ALA A 77 -10.38 9.35 -1.83
N ILE A 78 -10.15 8.51 -2.84
CA ILE A 78 -9.04 7.57 -2.87
C ILE A 78 -8.00 8.04 -3.88
N ASP A 79 -6.79 8.34 -3.40
CA ASP A 79 -5.65 8.68 -4.25
C ASP A 79 -4.47 7.72 -4.08
N LEU A 80 -4.57 6.78 -3.15
CA LEU A 80 -3.56 5.76 -2.89
C LEU A 80 -4.24 4.48 -2.44
N ALA A 81 -3.95 3.38 -3.13
CA ALA A 81 -4.58 2.10 -2.84
C ALA A 81 -3.56 0.96 -2.86
N VAL A 82 -3.74 0.01 -1.93
CA VAL A 82 -3.02 -1.25 -1.92
C VAL A 82 -3.75 -2.22 -2.85
N VAL A 83 -3.06 -2.71 -3.88
CA VAL A 83 -3.66 -3.53 -4.93
C VAL A 83 -3.14 -4.96 -4.98
N ALA A 84 -2.03 -5.26 -4.30
CA ALA A 84 -1.48 -6.60 -4.24
C ALA A 84 -0.60 -6.77 -3.00
N ILE A 85 -0.46 -8.00 -2.54
CA ILE A 85 0.47 -8.36 -1.47
C ILE A 85 1.65 -9.06 -2.12
N GLY A 86 2.87 -8.58 -1.86
CA GLY A 86 4.09 -9.13 -2.39
C GLY A 86 4.63 -10.27 -1.54
N GLY A 87 5.08 -11.35 -2.15
CA GLY A 87 5.70 -12.48 -1.46
C GLY A 87 7.15 -12.69 -1.86
N ALA A 88 7.50 -12.47 -3.12
CA ALA A 88 8.86 -12.66 -3.62
C ALA A 88 9.08 -11.86 -4.90
N ILE A 89 10.34 -11.52 -5.13
CA ILE A 89 10.78 -10.94 -6.40
C ILE A 89 11.50 -12.03 -7.20
N MET A 90 11.08 -12.18 -8.44
CA MET A 90 11.69 -13.11 -9.39
C MET A 90 12.49 -12.30 -10.41
N GLY A 91 13.71 -12.70 -10.65
CA GLY A 91 14.58 -12.08 -11.64
C GLY A 91 15.47 -13.10 -12.32
N PRO A 92 16.30 -12.69 -13.29
CA PRO A 92 17.17 -13.62 -13.99
C PRO A 92 18.07 -14.38 -13.00
N GLY A 93 17.83 -15.68 -12.86
CA GLY A 93 18.62 -16.56 -12.01
C GLY A 93 18.42 -16.40 -10.52
N SER A 94 17.43 -15.63 -10.06
CA SER A 94 17.25 -15.44 -8.62
C SER A 94 15.79 -15.23 -8.23
N ARG A 95 15.52 -15.61 -6.99
CA ARG A 95 14.26 -15.33 -6.31
C ARG A 95 14.61 -14.73 -4.95
N ARG A 96 13.99 -13.60 -4.62
CA ARG A 96 14.21 -12.94 -3.33
C ARG A 96 12.88 -12.71 -2.63
N SER A 97 12.85 -12.96 -1.32
CA SER A 97 11.71 -12.56 -0.50
C SER A 97 11.64 -11.04 -0.40
N VAL A 98 10.43 -10.50 -0.55
CA VAL A 98 10.16 -9.08 -0.36
C VAL A 98 9.72 -8.90 1.08
N ARG A 99 10.68 -8.86 1.99
CA ARG A 99 10.43 -8.67 3.42
C ARG A 99 11.16 -7.45 3.92
N ALA A 100 10.55 -6.83 4.83
CA ALA A 100 11.17 -5.71 5.53
C ALA A 100 12.06 -6.20 6.64
#